data_587702956a38bec9375cb7612ea014e0
#
_entry.id   587702956a38bec9375cb7612ea014e0
#
_cell.length_a   1.000
_cell.length_b   1.000
_cell.length_c   1.000
_cell.angle_alpha   90.00
_cell.angle_beta   90.00
_cell.angle_gamma   90.00
#
_symmetry.space_group_name_H-M   'P 1'
#
loop_
_entity.id
_entity.type
_entity.pdbx_description
1 polymer ?
#
loop_
_entity_poly.entity_id
_entity_poly.type
_entity_poly.pdbx_seq_one_letter_code
_entity_poly.pdbx_strand_id
1 'polypeptide(L)'
;MLLAVLKTSIASKPPNIIFILADDLGWSELGSYGNRFNETPYLDQLAREGLRFTQAYAAAPVCSPYRAALLTGQYPARVGILDYLRPDSENGLSTQHITFPEILSQNQYQTGMIGKWHLSGYKYHGARNELLPTDHGFTWNTGSELKSVGNGANFWPYVFRNQPIRWIDLPKNKLGQTEYLTDRLNHEAIGFIERNQDQPFFLYLSHYAPHTILNGRPELVNKYRRKHPPGKSTREVCYLCQDAMLNGDTDNHWAGDYNPHLAAMLESIDDGVGLIMKKLRELGLDQDTIIIFSSDNGGETNITSNAPLRGGKSQLYEGGIRVPLIVRWIGKIPSGKVSSQPTVNIDFYPTLLEVAEISPSKKHRLDGISILRNWINPTSRLSRDEIYWHYPLEKPHFLGGISGGAILSGDWKLIESFDTKKVELYNLTKDISEKNNLAETHPILAKSLQARLIEWRNTVGATKEPPKH
;
A
#
# COMPACT_ATOMS: atom_id res chain seq x y z
N MET A 1 55.18 -17.03 22.92
CA MET A 1 54.10 -16.19 23.43
C MET A 1 53.26 -15.75 22.24
N LEU A 2 52.23 -16.55 21.87
CA LEU A 2 51.32 -16.23 20.75
C LEU A 2 50.25 -15.28 21.24
N LEU A 3 50.25 -14.02 20.73
CA LEU A 3 49.13 -13.10 20.93
C LEU A 3 47.95 -13.56 20.07
N ALA A 4 46.94 -14.11 20.73
CA ALA A 4 45.63 -14.32 20.09
C ALA A 4 44.98 -12.96 19.88
N VAL A 5 44.92 -12.47 18.64
CA VAL A 5 44.13 -11.33 18.25
C VAL A 5 42.66 -11.78 18.27
N LEU A 6 41.95 -11.46 19.34
CA LEU A 6 40.52 -11.52 19.41
C LEU A 6 39.94 -10.57 18.34
N LYS A 7 39.53 -11.11 17.18
CA LYS A 7 38.64 -10.40 16.28
C LYS A 7 37.28 -10.27 17.00
N THR A 8 37.08 -9.15 17.68
CA THR A 8 35.72 -8.74 18.05
C THR A 8 34.95 -8.54 16.76
N SER A 9 34.11 -9.49 16.43
CA SER A 9 33.08 -9.31 15.43
C SER A 9 32.19 -8.16 15.94
N ILE A 10 32.38 -6.97 15.39
CA ILE A 10 31.38 -5.89 15.55
C ILE A 10 30.13 -6.45 14.89
N ALA A 11 29.13 -6.78 15.69
CA ALA A 11 27.82 -7.15 15.17
C ALA A 11 27.38 -5.99 14.23
N SER A 12 27.08 -6.32 12.98
CA SER A 12 26.64 -5.32 12.02
C SER A 12 25.36 -4.67 12.56
N LYS A 13 25.31 -3.34 12.56
CA LYS A 13 24.11 -2.59 12.96
C LYS A 13 22.93 -3.09 12.10
N PRO A 14 21.76 -3.40 12.70
CA PRO A 14 20.60 -3.77 11.91
C PRO A 14 20.24 -2.65 10.92
N PRO A 15 19.75 -2.98 9.70
CA PRO A 15 19.48 -1.96 8.70
C PRO A 15 18.31 -1.08 9.09
N ASN A 16 18.33 0.15 8.63
CA ASN A 16 17.15 1.02 8.64
C ASN A 16 16.14 0.51 7.60
N ILE A 17 14.87 0.74 7.86
CA ILE A 17 13.77 0.31 6.99
C ILE A 17 12.88 1.51 6.72
N ILE A 18 12.66 1.82 5.45
CA ILE A 18 11.70 2.84 5.01
C ILE A 18 10.67 2.16 4.12
N PHE A 19 9.42 2.17 4.56
CA PHE A 19 8.27 1.68 3.79
C PHE A 19 7.44 2.86 3.32
N ILE A 20 7.43 3.11 2.01
CA ILE A 20 6.67 4.19 1.36
C ILE A 20 5.44 3.57 0.73
N LEU A 21 4.25 3.99 1.16
CA LEU A 21 2.98 3.50 0.66
C LEU A 21 2.21 4.62 -0.03
N ALA A 22 1.86 4.42 -1.30
CA ALA A 22 0.87 5.21 -2.01
C ALA A 22 -0.55 4.68 -1.72
N ASP A 23 -1.56 5.53 -1.85
CA ASP A 23 -2.97 5.23 -1.59
C ASP A 23 -3.72 5.20 -2.93
N ASP A 24 -4.31 4.05 -3.29
CA ASP A 24 -5.03 3.84 -4.56
C ASP A 24 -4.16 3.97 -5.83
N LEU A 25 -2.90 3.60 -5.80
CA LEU A 25 -2.04 3.66 -6.97
C LEU A 25 -2.10 2.36 -7.78
N GLY A 26 -2.53 2.45 -9.04
CA GLY A 26 -2.60 1.32 -9.96
C GLY A 26 -1.23 0.72 -10.29
N TRP A 27 -1.22 -0.58 -10.62
CA TRP A 27 0.00 -1.32 -10.96
C TRP A 27 0.78 -0.72 -12.12
N SER A 28 0.10 -0.18 -13.13
CA SER A 28 0.70 0.37 -14.36
C SER A 28 1.02 1.86 -14.32
N GLU A 29 0.94 2.51 -13.15
CA GLU A 29 1.09 3.96 -13.04
C GLU A 29 2.53 4.47 -13.05
N LEU A 30 3.52 3.62 -12.80
CA LEU A 30 4.93 4.02 -12.77
C LEU A 30 5.61 3.84 -14.13
N GLY A 31 6.60 4.67 -14.44
CA GLY A 31 7.44 4.53 -15.65
C GLY A 31 8.10 3.17 -15.72
N SER A 32 8.64 2.65 -14.61
CA SER A 32 9.23 1.31 -14.51
C SER A 32 8.22 0.17 -14.72
N TYR A 33 6.92 0.44 -14.67
CA TYR A 33 5.84 -0.49 -14.99
C TYR A 33 5.19 -0.24 -16.35
N GLY A 34 5.74 0.71 -17.12
CA GLY A 34 5.34 0.96 -18.52
C GLY A 34 4.49 2.20 -18.75
N ASN A 35 4.16 2.98 -17.71
CA ASN A 35 3.49 4.26 -17.89
C ASN A 35 4.38 5.24 -18.66
N ARG A 36 3.79 5.97 -19.63
CA ARG A 36 4.50 6.96 -20.43
C ARG A 36 4.00 8.38 -20.21
N PHE A 37 2.88 8.52 -19.53
CA PHE A 37 2.31 9.82 -19.22
C PHE A 37 2.83 10.34 -17.87
N ASN A 38 2.71 9.54 -16.80
CA ASN A 38 3.22 9.87 -15.49
C ASN A 38 4.76 9.89 -15.50
N GLU A 39 5.34 10.84 -14.81
CA GLU A 39 6.78 10.96 -14.66
C GLU A 39 7.20 10.59 -13.25
N THR A 40 7.93 9.49 -13.12
CA THR A 40 8.35 8.91 -11.84
C THR A 40 9.86 8.60 -11.84
N PRO A 41 10.73 9.60 -12.16
CA PRO A 41 12.16 9.37 -12.37
C PRO A 41 12.87 8.77 -11.16
N TYR A 42 12.50 9.13 -9.93
CA TYR A 42 13.13 8.63 -8.71
C TYR A 42 12.63 7.23 -8.32
N LEU A 43 11.35 6.93 -8.49
CA LEU A 43 10.81 5.57 -8.36
C LEU A 43 11.38 4.64 -9.43
N ASP A 44 11.57 5.14 -10.65
CA ASP A 44 12.22 4.40 -11.73
C ASP A 44 13.71 4.19 -11.42
N GLN A 45 14.38 5.16 -10.79
CA GLN A 45 15.74 4.98 -10.29
C GLN A 45 15.78 3.93 -9.16
N LEU A 46 14.84 3.98 -8.21
CA LEU A 46 14.71 2.98 -7.15
C LEU A 46 14.58 1.56 -7.74
N ALA A 47 13.79 1.40 -8.81
CA ALA A 47 13.64 0.13 -9.52
C ALA A 47 14.92 -0.31 -10.25
N ARG A 48 15.66 0.63 -10.85
CA ARG A 48 16.96 0.33 -11.49
C ARG A 48 18.05 -0.05 -10.50
N GLU A 49 18.01 0.53 -9.29
CA GLU A 49 18.98 0.26 -8.22
C GLU A 49 18.57 -0.92 -7.33
N GLY A 50 17.36 -1.45 -7.48
CA GLY A 50 16.77 -2.49 -6.65
C GLY A 50 16.13 -3.62 -7.45
N LEU A 51 15.11 -4.20 -6.82
CA LEU A 51 14.30 -5.30 -7.32
C LEU A 51 12.86 -4.84 -7.53
N ARG A 52 12.31 -5.04 -8.73
CA ARG A 52 10.91 -4.80 -9.07
C ARG A 52 10.14 -6.10 -9.13
N PHE A 53 8.95 -6.13 -8.55
CA PHE A 53 8.06 -7.29 -8.58
C PHE A 53 6.96 -7.09 -9.62
N THR A 54 6.71 -8.11 -10.42
CA THR A 54 5.62 -8.09 -11.40
C THR A 54 4.33 -8.69 -10.85
N GLN A 55 4.41 -9.48 -9.79
CA GLN A 55 3.29 -10.17 -9.16
C GLN A 55 3.26 -9.90 -7.63
N ALA A 56 3.16 -8.63 -7.25
CA ALA A 56 2.92 -8.26 -5.87
C ALA A 56 1.44 -7.95 -5.66
N TYR A 57 0.89 -8.44 -4.56
CA TYR A 57 -0.54 -8.39 -4.28
C TYR A 57 -0.85 -7.69 -2.97
N ALA A 58 -1.95 -6.94 -2.97
CA ALA A 58 -2.64 -6.50 -1.77
C ALA A 58 -3.53 -7.63 -1.24
N ALA A 59 -3.53 -7.88 0.05
CA ALA A 59 -4.38 -8.91 0.67
C ALA A 59 -5.88 -8.54 0.68
N ALA A 60 -6.21 -7.32 0.26
CA ALA A 60 -7.58 -6.85 0.07
C ALA A 60 -7.61 -5.76 -1.01
N PRO A 61 -8.75 -5.54 -1.69
CA PRO A 61 -8.87 -4.55 -2.74
C PRO A 61 -9.19 -3.13 -2.24
N VAL A 62 -9.05 -2.88 -0.93
CA VAL A 62 -9.31 -1.58 -0.26
C VAL A 62 -8.37 -1.33 0.91
N CYS A 63 -8.24 -0.06 1.35
CA CYS A 63 -7.20 0.46 2.22
C CYS A 63 -7.09 -0.21 3.61
N SER A 64 -8.13 -0.14 4.46
CA SER A 64 -8.01 -0.56 5.89
C SER A 64 -7.62 -2.02 6.06
N PRO A 65 -8.23 -3.00 5.35
CA PRO A 65 -7.82 -4.39 5.47
C PRO A 65 -6.40 -4.64 4.94
N TYR A 66 -5.95 -3.94 3.90
CA TYR A 66 -4.54 -4.00 3.47
C TYR A 66 -3.60 -3.56 4.60
N ARG A 67 -3.88 -2.39 5.20
CA ARG A 67 -3.03 -1.78 6.24
C ARG A 67 -2.99 -2.65 7.49
N ALA A 68 -4.12 -3.22 7.90
CA ALA A 68 -4.18 -4.18 8.99
C ALA A 68 -3.36 -5.44 8.68
N ALA A 69 -3.50 -5.99 7.47
CA ALA A 69 -2.76 -7.17 7.03
C ALA A 69 -1.24 -6.91 6.98
N LEU A 70 -0.81 -5.75 6.48
CA LEU A 70 0.60 -5.33 6.46
C LEU A 70 1.20 -5.35 7.86
N LEU A 71 0.54 -4.69 8.82
CA LEU A 71 1.08 -4.50 10.17
C LEU A 71 1.05 -5.78 11.01
N THR A 72 0.09 -6.66 10.77
CA THR A 72 -0.09 -7.89 11.56
C THR A 72 0.50 -9.14 10.92
N GLY A 73 0.83 -9.13 9.61
CA GLY A 73 1.24 -10.33 8.88
C GLY A 73 0.15 -11.40 8.77
N GLN A 74 -1.12 -10.99 8.95
CA GLN A 74 -2.29 -11.86 8.93
C GLN A 74 -3.26 -11.45 7.82
N TYR A 75 -3.96 -12.42 7.25
CA TYR A 75 -5.03 -12.09 6.31
C TYR A 75 -6.13 -11.24 6.96
N PRO A 76 -6.75 -10.30 6.23
CA PRO A 76 -7.86 -9.48 6.72
C PRO A 76 -8.99 -10.29 7.38
N ALA A 77 -9.26 -11.49 6.85
CA ALA A 77 -10.25 -12.41 7.39
C ALA A 77 -9.94 -12.88 8.82
N ARG A 78 -8.66 -12.99 9.19
CA ARG A 78 -8.24 -13.32 10.56
C ARG A 78 -8.24 -12.10 11.48
N VAL A 79 -7.88 -10.94 10.93
CA VAL A 79 -7.84 -9.66 11.69
C VAL A 79 -9.25 -9.15 12.00
N GLY A 80 -10.23 -9.47 11.15
CA GLY A 80 -11.61 -9.01 11.30
C GLY A 80 -11.88 -7.63 10.70
N ILE A 81 -10.90 -7.01 9.99
CA ILE A 81 -11.10 -5.78 9.23
C ILE A 81 -11.24 -6.19 7.76
N LEU A 82 -12.50 -6.26 7.28
CA LEU A 82 -12.85 -6.86 5.98
C LEU A 82 -13.18 -5.83 4.91
N ASP A 83 -13.54 -4.60 5.31
CA ASP A 83 -13.81 -3.46 4.41
C ASP A 83 -13.09 -2.22 4.94
N TYR A 84 -13.07 -1.12 4.16
CA TYR A 84 -12.49 0.13 4.63
C TYR A 84 -13.29 0.69 5.81
N LEU A 85 -12.59 1.19 6.80
CA LEU A 85 -13.21 1.80 7.98
C LEU A 85 -13.79 3.17 7.59
N ARG A 86 -15.06 3.38 7.91
CA ARG A 86 -15.75 4.65 7.69
C ARG A 86 -15.50 5.61 8.87
N PRO A 87 -15.73 6.91 8.69
CA PRO A 87 -15.52 7.88 9.76
C PRO A 87 -16.34 7.63 11.04
N ASP A 88 -17.39 6.82 10.96
CA ASP A 88 -18.27 6.44 12.06
C ASP A 88 -18.12 4.96 12.48
N SER A 89 -17.18 4.24 11.89
CA SER A 89 -16.92 2.83 12.26
C SER A 89 -16.53 2.71 13.72
N GLU A 90 -17.15 1.76 14.42
CA GLU A 90 -16.80 1.43 15.80
C GLU A 90 -15.60 0.47 15.88
N ASN A 91 -15.30 -0.23 14.79
CA ASN A 91 -14.21 -1.19 14.69
C ASN A 91 -12.89 -0.49 14.31
N GLY A 92 -11.78 -0.98 14.87
CA GLY A 92 -10.43 -0.59 14.51
C GLY A 92 -9.48 -1.75 14.71
N LEU A 93 -8.21 -1.54 14.42
CA LEU A 93 -7.20 -2.57 14.68
C LEU A 93 -7.07 -2.77 16.18
N SER A 94 -7.46 -3.96 16.67
CA SER A 94 -7.36 -4.29 18.09
C SER A 94 -5.90 -4.46 18.52
N THR A 95 -5.52 -3.95 19.69
CA THR A 95 -4.21 -4.16 20.32
C THR A 95 -3.95 -5.62 20.73
N GLN A 96 -4.90 -6.52 20.54
CA GLN A 96 -4.67 -7.96 20.67
C GLN A 96 -3.84 -8.54 19.52
N HIS A 97 -3.79 -7.86 18.37
CA HIS A 97 -2.94 -8.21 17.25
C HIS A 97 -1.57 -7.57 17.44
N ILE A 98 -0.56 -8.40 17.63
CA ILE A 98 0.82 -7.92 17.76
C ILE A 98 1.30 -7.44 16.37
N THR A 99 1.64 -6.17 16.25
CA THR A 99 2.15 -5.59 15.01
C THR A 99 3.66 -5.72 14.92
N PHE A 100 4.22 -5.71 13.70
CA PHE A 100 5.68 -5.76 13.58
C PHE A 100 6.38 -4.48 14.08
N PRO A 101 5.80 -3.27 14.01
CA PRO A 101 6.37 -2.09 14.67
C PRO A 101 6.50 -2.26 16.20
N GLU A 102 5.56 -2.96 16.87
CA GLU A 102 5.71 -3.28 18.31
C GLU A 102 6.94 -4.15 18.57
N ILE A 103 7.14 -5.19 17.74
CA ILE A 103 8.31 -6.06 17.88
C ILE A 103 9.61 -5.28 17.57
N LEU A 104 9.61 -4.44 16.54
CA LEU A 104 10.76 -3.61 16.20
C LEU A 104 11.09 -2.63 17.33
N SER A 105 10.10 -1.93 17.89
CA SER A 105 10.32 -0.96 18.98
C SER A 105 10.84 -1.63 20.26
N GLN A 106 10.35 -2.83 20.58
CA GLN A 106 10.88 -3.65 21.68
C GLN A 106 12.33 -4.10 21.47
N ASN A 107 12.82 -4.06 20.22
CA ASN A 107 14.20 -4.41 19.84
C ASN A 107 15.01 -3.20 19.37
N GLN A 108 14.81 -2.06 20.01
CA GLN A 108 15.62 -0.82 19.89
C GLN A 108 15.49 -0.09 18.56
N TYR A 109 14.52 -0.43 17.69
CA TYR A 109 14.21 0.41 16.55
C TYR A 109 13.41 1.64 16.98
N GLN A 110 13.75 2.79 16.42
CA GLN A 110 12.84 3.94 16.42
C GLN A 110 11.81 3.75 15.33
N THR A 111 10.53 3.77 15.69
CA THR A 111 9.44 3.46 14.76
C THR A 111 8.61 4.71 14.50
N GLY A 112 8.58 5.17 13.26
CA GLY A 112 7.86 6.36 12.83
C GLY A 112 6.71 6.04 11.90
N MET A 113 5.53 6.62 12.19
CA MET A 113 4.37 6.66 11.31
C MET A 113 4.16 8.09 10.83
N ILE A 114 4.15 8.28 9.51
CA ILE A 114 3.90 9.58 8.89
C ILE A 114 2.80 9.43 7.83
N GLY A 115 1.69 10.15 7.99
CA GLY A 115 0.58 10.18 7.05
C GLY A 115 -0.58 9.25 7.41
N LYS A 116 -1.21 8.62 6.42
CA LYS A 116 -2.49 7.91 6.54
C LYS A 116 -2.43 6.67 7.42
N TRP A 117 -3.18 6.67 8.53
CA TRP A 117 -3.36 5.52 9.41
C TRP A 117 -4.49 4.60 8.96
N HIS A 118 -5.73 5.09 8.96
CA HIS A 118 -6.95 4.40 8.53
C HIS A 118 -7.26 3.07 9.24
N LEU A 119 -6.85 2.93 10.51
CA LEU A 119 -7.08 1.74 11.33
C LEU A 119 -7.70 2.07 12.70
N SER A 120 -8.10 3.32 12.95
CA SER A 120 -8.87 3.70 14.13
C SER A 120 -10.33 3.44 13.90
N GLY A 121 -10.96 2.77 14.88
CA GLY A 121 -12.40 2.80 15.04
C GLY A 121 -12.74 3.96 15.97
N TYR A 122 -13.70 4.83 15.58
CA TYR A 122 -14.02 5.92 16.46
C TYR A 122 -15.37 6.58 16.09
N LYS A 123 -16.31 6.51 16.99
CA LYS A 123 -17.62 7.13 16.84
C LYS A 123 -17.63 8.61 17.29
N TYR A 124 -16.82 8.93 18.30
CA TYR A 124 -16.65 10.28 18.85
C TYR A 124 -15.26 10.41 19.50
N HIS A 125 -14.78 11.64 19.66
CA HIS A 125 -13.49 11.90 20.29
C HIS A 125 -13.40 11.30 21.70
N GLY A 126 -12.32 10.52 21.96
CA GLY A 126 -12.11 9.80 23.22
C GLY A 126 -12.88 8.49 23.30
N ALA A 127 -13.44 7.98 22.19
CA ALA A 127 -14.03 6.65 22.17
C ALA A 127 -12.99 5.58 22.50
N ARG A 128 -13.43 4.49 23.15
CA ARG A 128 -12.56 3.40 23.61
C ARG A 128 -11.71 2.75 22.50
N ASN A 129 -12.20 2.80 21.26
CA ASN A 129 -11.58 2.22 20.07
C ASN A 129 -10.88 3.27 19.17
N GLU A 130 -10.68 4.49 19.70
CA GLU A 130 -9.83 5.52 19.08
C GLU A 130 -8.36 5.16 19.26
N LEU A 131 -7.92 4.09 18.54
CA LEU A 131 -6.57 3.57 18.64
C LEU A 131 -5.66 4.24 17.60
N LEU A 132 -4.53 4.77 18.09
CA LEU A 132 -3.54 5.50 17.30
C LEU A 132 -2.37 4.60 16.88
N PRO A 133 -1.53 5.03 15.94
CA PRO A 133 -0.28 4.33 15.66
C PRO A 133 0.58 4.06 16.90
N THR A 134 0.57 4.98 17.86
CA THR A 134 1.31 4.82 19.14
C THR A 134 0.82 3.66 20.00
N ASP A 135 -0.45 3.25 19.86
CA ASP A 135 -0.99 2.07 20.52
C ASP A 135 -0.56 0.76 19.86
N HIS A 136 0.08 0.85 18.69
CA HIS A 136 0.52 -0.25 17.83
C HIS A 136 2.03 -0.24 17.58
N GLY A 137 2.82 0.29 18.52
CA GLY A 137 4.27 0.19 18.53
C GLY A 137 5.01 1.27 17.74
N PHE A 138 4.33 2.30 17.25
CA PHE A 138 5.03 3.45 16.70
C PHE A 138 5.41 4.43 17.82
N THR A 139 6.70 4.77 17.90
CA THR A 139 7.23 5.74 18.88
C THR A 139 7.07 7.19 18.43
N TRP A 140 6.79 7.40 17.14
CA TRP A 140 6.55 8.70 16.51
C TRP A 140 5.33 8.63 15.59
N ASN A 141 4.46 9.63 15.64
CA ASN A 141 3.29 9.73 14.76
C ASN A 141 3.08 11.18 14.33
N THR A 142 3.03 11.43 13.02
CA THR A 142 2.82 12.77 12.45
C THR A 142 1.92 12.68 11.21
N GLY A 143 0.97 13.59 11.09
CA GLY A 143 0.12 13.69 9.91
C GLY A 143 -0.92 12.58 9.79
N SER A 144 -1.11 11.77 10.82
CA SER A 144 -2.25 10.85 10.88
C SER A 144 -3.55 11.60 11.09
N GLU A 145 -4.60 11.08 10.51
CA GLU A 145 -5.95 11.58 10.66
C GLU A 145 -6.85 10.37 11.02
N LEU A 146 -7.73 10.58 11.99
CA LEU A 146 -8.42 9.47 12.64
C LEU A 146 -9.62 8.95 11.85
N LYS A 147 -10.31 9.82 11.12
CA LYS A 147 -11.57 9.51 10.42
C LYS A 147 -11.39 9.16 8.94
N SER A 148 -10.17 9.12 8.45
CA SER A 148 -9.85 8.86 7.02
C SER A 148 -10.48 9.83 6.03
N VAL A 149 -10.70 11.08 6.45
CA VAL A 149 -11.17 12.17 5.61
C VAL A 149 -10.04 13.06 5.12
N GLY A 150 -8.79 12.72 5.41
CA GLY A 150 -7.59 13.44 4.95
C GLY A 150 -7.42 13.46 3.45
N ASN A 151 -8.05 12.53 2.75
CA ASN A 151 -8.17 12.53 1.30
C ASN A 151 -8.93 13.78 0.84
N GLY A 152 -8.32 14.60 -0.03
CA GLY A 152 -8.90 15.86 -0.47
C GLY A 152 -8.50 17.09 0.34
N ALA A 153 -7.94 16.93 1.53
CA ALA A 153 -7.35 18.01 2.30
C ALA A 153 -5.90 18.28 1.87
N ASN A 154 -5.68 18.52 0.58
CA ASN A 154 -4.36 18.47 -0.03
C ASN A 154 -3.51 19.72 0.17
N PHE A 155 -4.11 20.87 0.54
CA PHE A 155 -3.41 22.14 0.73
C PHE A 155 -3.67 22.73 2.12
N TRP A 156 -2.66 23.45 2.64
CA TRP A 156 -2.83 24.20 3.89
C TRP A 156 -4.03 25.17 3.80
N PRO A 157 -4.89 25.23 4.83
CA PRO A 157 -4.78 24.66 6.19
C PRO A 157 -5.30 23.22 6.35
N TYR A 158 -5.31 22.40 5.32
CA TYR A 158 -5.67 20.98 5.35
C TYR A 158 -7.08 20.72 5.92
N VAL A 159 -8.05 21.43 5.36
CA VAL A 159 -9.46 21.28 5.72
C VAL A 159 -10.20 20.48 4.65
N PHE A 160 -11.23 19.75 5.05
CA PHE A 160 -12.11 19.03 4.13
C PHE A 160 -13.50 19.67 4.13
N ARG A 161 -14.01 20.05 2.96
CA ARG A 161 -15.33 20.74 2.82
C ARG A 161 -15.51 21.90 3.81
N ASN A 162 -14.48 22.73 3.99
CA ASN A 162 -14.43 23.82 4.96
C ASN A 162 -14.55 23.39 6.44
N GLN A 163 -14.43 22.09 6.73
CA GLN A 163 -14.42 21.59 8.09
C GLN A 163 -13.00 21.25 8.55
N PRO A 164 -12.62 21.62 9.77
CA PRO A 164 -11.35 21.22 10.35
C PRO A 164 -11.21 19.71 10.43
N ILE A 165 -10.02 19.23 10.08
CA ILE A 165 -9.61 17.84 10.28
C ILE A 165 -8.72 17.77 11.52
N ARG A 166 -8.92 16.74 12.33
CA ARG A 166 -8.07 16.49 13.48
C ARG A 166 -6.81 15.74 13.06
N TRP A 167 -5.79 16.52 12.73
CA TRP A 167 -4.45 16.01 12.40
C TRP A 167 -3.64 15.78 13.67
N ILE A 168 -2.87 14.69 13.67
CA ILE A 168 -1.86 14.47 14.70
C ILE A 168 -0.56 15.15 14.27
N ASP A 169 -0.07 16.05 15.11
CA ASP A 169 1.20 16.76 14.95
C ASP A 169 1.42 17.52 13.61
N LEU A 170 0.33 18.09 13.07
CA LEU A 170 0.38 18.99 11.91
C LEU A 170 -0.22 20.39 12.21
N PRO A 171 0.18 21.06 13.31
CA PRO A 171 -0.55 22.24 13.79
C PRO A 171 -0.23 23.54 13.03
N LYS A 172 0.86 23.59 12.26
CA LYS A 172 1.35 24.78 11.56
C LYS A 172 1.93 24.42 10.22
N ASN A 173 1.81 25.32 9.24
CA ASN A 173 2.54 25.16 7.99
C ASN A 173 4.02 25.38 8.21
N LYS A 174 4.85 24.66 7.46
CA LYS A 174 6.31 24.74 7.47
C LYS A 174 6.87 25.18 6.12
N LEU A 175 6.15 24.95 5.04
CA LEU A 175 6.60 25.11 3.66
C LEU A 175 6.00 26.36 2.97
N GLY A 176 5.28 27.19 3.71
CA GLY A 176 4.66 28.41 3.18
C GLY A 176 3.12 28.32 3.04
N GLN A 177 2.50 29.40 2.54
CA GLN A 177 1.03 29.51 2.49
C GLN A 177 0.35 28.52 1.54
N THR A 178 1.06 28.02 0.54
CA THR A 178 0.57 27.06 -0.45
C THR A 178 1.09 25.65 -0.16
N GLU A 179 1.44 25.35 1.09
CA GLU A 179 1.97 24.04 1.51
C GLU A 179 1.03 22.91 1.05
N TYR A 180 1.63 21.96 0.31
CA TYR A 180 0.97 20.77 -0.19
C TYR A 180 1.18 19.59 0.76
N LEU A 181 0.14 18.85 1.08
CA LEU A 181 0.18 17.80 2.10
C LEU A 181 1.24 16.73 1.81
N THR A 182 1.33 16.25 0.56
CA THR A 182 2.30 15.22 0.18
C THR A 182 3.74 15.72 0.40
N ASP A 183 4.04 16.96 -0.01
CA ASP A 183 5.36 17.58 0.20
C ASP A 183 5.66 17.77 1.69
N ARG A 184 4.64 18.15 2.47
CA ARG A 184 4.78 18.25 3.92
C ARG A 184 5.14 16.91 4.56
N LEU A 185 4.45 15.82 4.19
CA LEU A 185 4.76 14.48 4.71
C LEU A 185 6.16 14.02 4.31
N ASN A 186 6.61 14.33 3.08
CA ASN A 186 7.98 14.09 2.63
C ASN A 186 9.01 14.80 3.53
N HIS A 187 8.77 16.05 3.90
CA HIS A 187 9.66 16.82 4.79
C HIS A 187 9.64 16.30 6.23
N GLU A 188 8.49 15.85 6.73
CA GLU A 188 8.42 15.18 8.04
C GLU A 188 9.23 13.87 8.04
N ALA A 189 9.21 13.12 6.92
CA ALA A 189 10.04 11.92 6.75
C ALA A 189 11.53 12.23 6.81
N ILE A 190 11.99 13.29 6.13
CA ILE A 190 13.38 13.75 6.21
C ILE A 190 13.75 14.11 7.64
N GLY A 191 12.93 14.89 8.34
CA GLY A 191 13.15 15.25 9.73
C GLY A 191 13.19 14.05 10.68
N PHE A 192 12.40 13.00 10.42
CA PHE A 192 12.46 11.75 11.16
C PHE A 192 13.79 11.02 10.94
N ILE A 193 14.25 10.92 9.69
CA ILE A 193 15.53 10.28 9.34
C ILE A 193 16.70 11.00 10.02
N GLU A 194 16.72 12.33 9.95
CA GLU A 194 17.78 13.15 10.59
C GLU A 194 17.84 12.96 12.10
N ARG A 195 16.70 12.90 12.78
CA ARG A 195 16.66 12.70 14.25
C ARG A 195 17.10 11.30 14.67
N ASN A 196 16.99 10.31 13.80
CA ASN A 196 17.24 8.91 14.14
C ASN A 196 18.48 8.32 13.42
N GLN A 197 19.34 9.16 12.83
CA GLN A 197 20.49 8.71 12.03
C GLN A 197 21.49 7.81 12.76
N ASP A 198 21.58 7.94 14.09
CA ASP A 198 22.56 7.23 14.91
C ASP A 198 22.08 5.85 15.41
N GLN A 199 20.81 5.50 15.18
CA GLN A 199 20.21 4.25 15.65
C GLN A 199 19.34 3.61 14.56
N PRO A 200 19.05 2.31 14.62
CA PRO A 200 18.17 1.68 13.64
C PRO A 200 16.77 2.25 13.74
N PHE A 201 16.15 2.48 12.58
CA PHE A 201 14.79 3.00 12.51
C PHE A 201 13.93 2.25 11.48
N PHE A 202 12.64 2.23 11.77
CA PHE A 202 11.58 1.88 10.82
C PHE A 202 10.71 3.11 10.58
N LEU A 203 10.65 3.57 9.35
CA LEU A 203 9.77 4.65 8.91
C LEU A 203 8.67 4.10 7.99
N TYR A 204 7.42 4.27 8.40
CA TYR A 204 6.25 4.02 7.57
C TYR A 204 5.70 5.36 7.05
N LEU A 205 6.11 5.74 5.83
CA LEU A 205 5.61 6.92 5.13
C LEU A 205 4.41 6.52 4.28
N SER A 206 3.23 6.76 4.80
CA SER A 206 1.96 6.37 4.23
C SER A 206 1.23 7.59 3.67
N HIS A 207 1.38 7.85 2.37
CA HIS A 207 0.74 8.99 1.72
C HIS A 207 -0.78 8.86 1.67
N TYR A 208 -1.48 10.00 1.62
CA TYR A 208 -2.89 10.09 1.22
C TYR A 208 -3.03 10.13 -0.31
N ALA A 209 -1.98 10.55 -1.00
CA ALA A 209 -1.92 10.62 -2.46
C ALA A 209 -1.64 9.23 -3.07
N PRO A 210 -2.14 8.95 -4.29
CA PRO A 210 -3.01 9.78 -5.12
C PRO A 210 -4.52 9.46 -4.97
N HIS A 211 -5.00 9.10 -3.78
CA HIS A 211 -6.42 8.81 -3.52
C HIS A 211 -7.31 10.00 -3.90
N THR A 212 -8.51 9.73 -4.40
CA THR A 212 -9.56 10.74 -4.56
C THR A 212 -9.86 11.43 -3.23
N ILE A 213 -9.99 12.71 -3.18
CA ILE A 213 -10.28 13.71 -4.20
C ILE A 213 -8.94 14.18 -4.79
N LEU A 214 -8.81 14.10 -6.12
CA LEU A 214 -7.58 14.49 -6.79
C LEU A 214 -7.41 16.01 -6.80
N ASN A 215 -6.29 16.48 -6.28
CA ASN A 215 -5.92 17.88 -6.29
C ASN A 215 -4.40 18.02 -6.24
N GLY A 216 -3.75 17.92 -7.40
CA GLY A 216 -2.30 18.08 -7.52
C GLY A 216 -1.85 19.54 -7.48
N ARG A 217 -0.56 19.77 -7.26
CA ARG A 217 0.06 21.10 -7.33
C ARG A 217 -0.22 21.74 -8.69
N PRO A 218 -0.69 22.99 -8.75
CA PRO A 218 -1.15 23.62 -10.00
C PRO A 218 -0.10 23.66 -11.12
N GLU A 219 1.16 23.90 -10.77
CA GLU A 219 2.27 23.92 -11.72
C GLU A 219 2.52 22.56 -12.38
N LEU A 220 2.38 21.46 -11.62
CA LEU A 220 2.49 20.10 -12.13
C LEU A 220 1.26 19.71 -12.95
N VAL A 221 0.07 20.03 -12.50
CA VAL A 221 -1.17 19.81 -13.26
C VAL A 221 -1.07 20.50 -14.63
N ASN A 222 -0.61 21.76 -14.67
CA ASN A 222 -0.40 22.48 -15.91
C ASN A 222 0.71 21.86 -16.80
N LYS A 223 1.76 21.29 -16.22
CA LYS A 223 2.78 20.50 -16.92
C LYS A 223 2.14 19.33 -17.67
N TYR A 224 1.33 18.53 -16.98
CA TYR A 224 0.70 17.34 -17.55
C TYR A 224 -0.41 17.66 -18.57
N ARG A 225 -1.15 18.73 -18.36
CA ARG A 225 -2.12 19.23 -19.35
C ARG A 225 -1.44 19.63 -20.68
N ARG A 226 -0.24 20.24 -20.62
CA ARG A 226 0.53 20.55 -21.83
C ARG A 226 1.12 19.31 -22.49
N LYS A 227 1.48 18.29 -21.69
CA LYS A 227 2.06 17.03 -22.18
C LYS A 227 1.03 16.23 -22.99
N HIS A 228 -0.22 16.23 -22.56
CA HIS A 228 -1.32 15.59 -23.26
C HIS A 228 -2.58 16.47 -23.13
N PRO A 229 -2.86 17.34 -24.12
CA PRO A 229 -4.04 18.17 -24.11
C PRO A 229 -5.32 17.34 -24.05
N PRO A 230 -6.39 17.86 -23.45
CA PRO A 230 -7.65 17.15 -23.29
C PRO A 230 -8.20 16.67 -24.64
N GLY A 231 -8.37 15.36 -24.75
CA GLY A 231 -9.37 14.83 -25.66
C GLY A 231 -10.76 15.17 -25.12
N LYS A 232 -11.80 15.06 -25.93
CA LYS A 232 -13.17 15.18 -25.43
C LYS A 232 -13.37 14.12 -24.34
N SER A 233 -13.60 14.55 -23.09
CA SER A 233 -13.97 13.64 -22.02
C SER A 233 -15.21 12.85 -22.46
N THR A 234 -15.18 11.53 -22.29
CA THR A 234 -16.35 10.69 -22.49
C THR A 234 -17.31 10.72 -21.30
N ARG A 235 -16.98 11.46 -20.24
CA ARG A 235 -17.79 11.62 -19.03
C ARG A 235 -18.39 13.01 -18.97
N GLU A 236 -19.71 13.08 -18.86
CA GLU A 236 -20.47 14.33 -18.75
C GLU A 236 -20.39 14.96 -17.36
N VAL A 237 -19.98 14.20 -16.34
CA VAL A 237 -19.97 14.64 -14.95
C VAL A 237 -18.61 14.37 -14.31
N CYS A 238 -18.01 15.39 -13.73
CA CYS A 238 -16.81 15.24 -12.92
C CYS A 238 -17.13 14.54 -11.61
N TYR A 239 -16.47 13.39 -11.39
CA TYR A 239 -16.58 12.63 -10.15
C TYR A 239 -15.89 13.39 -9.02
N LEU A 240 -16.63 13.75 -7.98
CA LEU A 240 -16.16 14.47 -6.79
C LEU A 240 -15.57 15.89 -7.04
N CYS A 241 -15.73 16.50 -8.21
CA CYS A 241 -15.25 17.86 -8.43
C CYS A 241 -15.85 18.89 -7.48
N GLN A 242 -17.10 18.71 -7.07
CA GLN A 242 -17.76 19.60 -6.10
C GLN A 242 -17.16 19.46 -4.70
N ASP A 243 -16.64 18.26 -4.37
CA ASP A 243 -16.01 17.97 -3.09
C ASP A 243 -14.55 18.46 -3.04
N ALA A 244 -13.92 18.61 -4.18
CA ALA A 244 -12.51 18.91 -4.27
C ALA A 244 -12.17 20.36 -3.91
N MET A 245 -13.13 21.24 -3.75
CA MET A 245 -12.89 22.69 -3.61
C MET A 245 -11.84 23.22 -4.60
N LEU A 246 -11.88 22.71 -5.81
CA LEU A 246 -10.84 22.88 -6.83
C LEU A 246 -10.95 24.23 -7.51
N ASN A 247 -11.19 25.32 -6.78
CA ASN A 247 -11.11 26.70 -7.28
C ASN A 247 -11.74 26.91 -8.68
N GLY A 248 -12.86 26.23 -8.96
CA GLY A 248 -13.54 26.27 -10.24
C GLY A 248 -12.90 25.43 -11.36
N ASP A 249 -11.93 24.58 -11.06
CA ASP A 249 -11.37 23.64 -12.03
C ASP A 249 -12.36 22.51 -12.33
N THR A 250 -13.28 22.77 -13.24
CA THR A 250 -14.30 21.82 -13.69
C THR A 250 -13.75 20.77 -14.67
N ASP A 251 -12.50 20.90 -15.10
CA ASP A 251 -11.84 20.02 -16.07
C ASP A 251 -11.20 18.80 -15.42
N ASN A 252 -11.63 18.42 -14.23
CA ASN A 252 -11.07 17.29 -13.45
C ASN A 252 -11.72 15.93 -13.80
N HIS A 253 -12.47 15.84 -14.88
CA HIS A 253 -13.12 14.60 -15.33
C HIS A 253 -12.33 13.83 -16.36
N TRP A 254 -11.03 13.90 -16.24
CA TRP A 254 -10.14 13.05 -17.00
C TRP A 254 -10.23 11.66 -16.40
N ALA A 255 -10.63 10.73 -17.22
CA ALA A 255 -10.58 9.33 -16.87
C ALA A 255 -9.64 8.60 -17.83
N GLY A 256 -9.07 7.50 -17.40
CA GLY A 256 -8.16 6.71 -18.19
C GLY A 256 -6.70 7.06 -17.96
N ASP A 257 -5.85 6.85 -18.97
CA ASP A 257 -4.39 6.82 -18.84
C ASP A 257 -3.72 8.21 -18.72
N TYR A 258 -4.51 9.31 -18.73
CA TYR A 258 -3.98 10.67 -18.91
C TYR A 258 -4.56 11.66 -17.91
N ASN A 259 -4.72 11.29 -16.64
CA ASN A 259 -5.25 12.18 -15.62
C ASN A 259 -4.15 13.11 -15.07
N PRO A 260 -4.20 14.44 -15.35
CA PRO A 260 -3.14 15.37 -14.97
C PRO A 260 -3.04 15.59 -13.46
N HIS A 261 -4.15 15.49 -12.71
CA HIS A 261 -4.12 15.62 -11.26
C HIS A 261 -3.51 14.37 -10.60
N LEU A 262 -3.86 13.18 -11.08
CA LEU A 262 -3.25 11.93 -10.60
C LEU A 262 -1.74 11.96 -10.85
N ALA A 263 -1.32 12.32 -12.07
CA ALA A 263 0.09 12.42 -12.44
C ALA A 263 0.85 13.43 -11.57
N ALA A 264 0.24 14.61 -11.30
CA ALA A 264 0.84 15.63 -10.44
C ALA A 264 0.97 15.18 -8.98
N MET A 265 -0.03 14.46 -8.46
CA MET A 265 0.01 13.89 -7.11
C MET A 265 1.07 12.81 -6.99
N LEU A 266 1.20 11.95 -8.01
CA LEU A 266 2.21 10.89 -8.07
C LEU A 266 3.62 11.48 -8.19
N GLU A 267 3.82 12.54 -8.99
CA GLU A 267 5.12 13.23 -9.10
C GLU A 267 5.54 13.82 -7.74
N SER A 268 4.60 14.32 -6.93
CA SER A 268 4.91 14.79 -5.57
C SER A 268 5.36 13.67 -4.63
N ILE A 269 4.84 12.44 -4.79
CA ILE A 269 5.37 11.26 -4.08
C ILE A 269 6.79 10.93 -4.59
N ASP A 270 6.99 10.94 -5.90
CA ASP A 270 8.27 10.64 -6.54
C ASP A 270 9.36 11.64 -6.10
N ASP A 271 9.05 12.93 -6.07
CA ASP A 271 9.94 13.98 -5.51
C ASP A 271 10.38 13.63 -4.08
N GLY A 272 9.44 13.16 -3.25
CA GLY A 272 9.72 12.70 -1.88
C GLY A 272 10.69 11.52 -1.82
N VAL A 273 10.53 10.55 -2.71
CA VAL A 273 11.49 9.42 -2.85
C VAL A 273 12.89 9.94 -3.18
N GLY A 274 12.97 10.90 -4.12
CA GLY A 274 14.22 11.56 -4.48
C GLY A 274 14.89 12.28 -3.31
N LEU A 275 14.11 13.02 -2.51
CA LEU A 275 14.58 13.70 -1.30
C LEU A 275 15.09 12.69 -0.25
N ILE A 276 14.37 11.61 0.00
CA ILE A 276 14.78 10.54 0.93
C ILE A 276 16.09 9.90 0.46
N MET A 277 16.19 9.49 -0.79
CA MET A 277 17.41 8.88 -1.34
C MET A 277 18.62 9.84 -1.26
N LYS A 278 18.39 11.13 -1.51
CA LYS A 278 19.42 12.17 -1.37
C LYS A 278 19.86 12.31 0.10
N LYS A 279 18.91 12.40 1.03
CA LYS A 279 19.20 12.55 2.46
C LYS A 279 19.96 11.35 3.02
N LEU A 280 19.59 10.13 2.65
CA LEU A 280 20.32 8.93 3.08
C LEU A 280 21.79 8.94 2.61
N ARG A 281 22.06 9.40 1.37
CA ARG A 281 23.43 9.57 0.88
C ARG A 281 24.19 10.65 1.63
N GLU A 282 23.56 11.80 1.92
CA GLU A 282 24.17 12.89 2.70
C GLU A 282 24.57 12.44 4.10
N LEU A 283 23.80 11.57 4.72
CA LEU A 283 24.05 11.04 6.07
C LEU A 283 24.90 9.76 6.07
N GLY A 284 25.29 9.23 4.90
CA GLY A 284 26.05 7.98 4.82
C GLY A 284 25.25 6.73 5.18
N LEU A 285 23.90 6.80 5.16
CA LEU A 285 22.98 5.70 5.54
C LEU A 285 22.50 4.88 4.35
N ASP A 286 22.87 5.23 3.14
CA ASP A 286 22.27 4.69 1.91
C ASP A 286 22.49 3.18 1.73
N GLN A 287 23.65 2.65 2.19
CA GLN A 287 23.96 1.22 2.13
C GLN A 287 23.26 0.41 3.25
N ASP A 288 23.01 1.06 4.37
CA ASP A 288 22.41 0.44 5.57
C ASP A 288 20.91 0.67 5.66
N THR A 289 20.26 1.09 4.56
CA THR A 289 18.83 1.37 4.53
C THR A 289 18.12 0.61 3.42
N ILE A 290 17.06 -0.09 3.80
CA ILE A 290 16.12 -0.72 2.87
C ILE A 290 15.03 0.29 2.56
N ILE A 291 14.76 0.51 1.27
CA ILE A 291 13.62 1.32 0.81
C ILE A 291 12.64 0.38 0.10
N ILE A 292 11.40 0.39 0.54
CA ILE A 292 10.28 -0.36 -0.05
C ILE A 292 9.25 0.66 -0.51
N PHE A 293 8.79 0.52 -1.75
CA PHE A 293 7.68 1.30 -2.30
C PHE A 293 6.57 0.36 -2.77
N SER A 294 5.32 0.65 -2.40
CA SER A 294 4.13 -0.10 -2.84
C SER A 294 2.87 0.76 -2.82
N SER A 295 1.74 0.17 -3.19
CA SER A 295 0.39 0.71 -3.03
C SER A 295 -0.46 -0.20 -2.15
N ASP A 296 -1.52 0.35 -1.54
CA ASP A 296 -2.42 -0.44 -0.68
C ASP A 296 -3.51 -1.20 -1.47
N ASN A 297 -3.86 -0.76 -2.65
CA ASN A 297 -4.73 -1.45 -3.61
C ASN A 297 -4.55 -0.86 -5.00
N GLY A 298 -5.25 -1.40 -5.98
CA GLY A 298 -5.25 -0.87 -7.34
C GLY A 298 -5.93 0.48 -7.48
N GLY A 299 -5.71 1.14 -8.61
CA GLY A 299 -6.24 2.47 -8.92
C GLY A 299 -7.77 2.46 -9.06
N GLU A 300 -8.38 3.60 -8.72
CA GLU A 300 -9.82 3.80 -8.85
C GLU A 300 -10.22 4.00 -10.32
N THR A 301 -11.09 3.11 -10.84
CA THR A 301 -11.47 3.09 -12.26
C THR A 301 -12.22 4.34 -12.76
N ASN A 302 -12.70 5.19 -11.84
CA ASN A 302 -13.33 6.45 -12.18
C ASN A 302 -12.33 7.55 -12.58
N ILE A 303 -11.07 7.39 -12.21
CA ILE A 303 -10.03 8.42 -12.39
C ILE A 303 -8.80 7.91 -13.16
N THR A 304 -8.60 6.61 -13.22
CA THR A 304 -7.47 6.02 -13.93
C THR A 304 -7.83 4.70 -14.60
N SER A 305 -6.92 4.20 -15.45
CA SER A 305 -6.98 2.88 -16.06
C SER A 305 -5.93 1.98 -15.42
N ASN A 306 -6.36 0.77 -15.01
CA ASN A 306 -5.42 -0.25 -14.54
C ASN A 306 -4.93 -1.18 -15.67
N ALA A 307 -5.23 -0.85 -16.94
CA ALA A 307 -4.84 -1.68 -18.09
C ALA A 307 -3.34 -2.03 -18.05
N PRO A 308 -2.96 -3.28 -18.44
CA PRO A 308 -3.78 -4.33 -19.04
C PRO A 308 -4.62 -5.13 -18.03
N LEU A 309 -4.56 -4.82 -16.73
CA LEU A 309 -5.27 -5.52 -15.67
C LEU A 309 -6.75 -5.14 -15.67
N ARG A 310 -7.62 -6.12 -15.39
CA ARG A 310 -9.07 -5.89 -15.29
C ARG A 310 -9.44 -5.26 -13.96
N GLY A 311 -10.42 -4.35 -13.98
CA GLY A 311 -10.99 -3.74 -12.79
C GLY A 311 -10.07 -2.75 -12.10
N GLY A 312 -10.27 -2.55 -10.82
CA GLY A 312 -9.52 -1.62 -9.98
C GLY A 312 -9.95 -1.71 -8.52
N LYS A 313 -9.68 -0.67 -7.75
CA LYS A 313 -10.06 -0.56 -6.32
C LYS A 313 -11.43 -1.19 -6.05
N SER A 314 -11.57 -1.89 -4.95
CA SER A 314 -12.76 -2.63 -4.49
C SER A 314 -13.07 -3.92 -5.26
N GLN A 315 -12.32 -4.29 -6.28
CA GLN A 315 -12.59 -5.47 -7.09
C GLN A 315 -11.51 -6.53 -6.89
N LEU A 316 -11.90 -7.81 -6.90
CA LEU A 316 -10.98 -8.95 -6.76
C LEU A 316 -10.29 -9.34 -8.07
N TYR A 317 -10.51 -8.61 -9.17
CA TYR A 317 -9.72 -8.75 -10.39
C TYR A 317 -8.31 -8.20 -10.20
N GLU A 318 -7.39 -8.58 -11.09
CA GLU A 318 -5.97 -8.20 -10.99
C GLU A 318 -5.79 -6.69 -10.79
N GLY A 319 -6.56 -5.84 -11.49
CA GLY A 319 -6.47 -4.39 -11.37
C GLY A 319 -6.83 -3.84 -9.99
N GLY A 320 -7.54 -4.59 -9.14
CA GLY A 320 -7.86 -4.15 -7.77
C GLY A 320 -6.89 -4.64 -6.71
N ILE A 321 -6.21 -5.76 -6.96
CA ILE A 321 -5.37 -6.42 -5.94
C ILE A 321 -3.89 -6.52 -6.32
N ARG A 322 -3.52 -6.40 -7.59
CA ARG A 322 -2.12 -6.38 -8.02
C ARG A 322 -1.59 -4.97 -7.97
N VAL A 323 -0.48 -4.77 -7.27
CA VAL A 323 0.09 -3.46 -6.94
C VAL A 323 1.56 -3.37 -7.35
N PRO A 324 2.10 -2.16 -7.59
CA PRO A 324 3.54 -2.01 -7.78
C PRO A 324 4.27 -2.35 -6.48
N LEU A 325 5.44 -2.97 -6.61
CA LEU A 325 6.36 -3.22 -5.50
C LEU A 325 7.80 -3.10 -5.99
N ILE A 326 8.55 -2.22 -5.33
CA ILE A 326 9.97 -2.02 -5.57
C ILE A 326 10.68 -2.11 -4.23
N VAL A 327 11.78 -2.86 -4.16
CA VAL A 327 12.61 -3.00 -2.96
C VAL A 327 14.06 -2.71 -3.32
N ARG A 328 14.72 -1.81 -2.59
CA ARG A 328 16.12 -1.48 -2.76
C ARG A 328 16.88 -1.66 -1.46
N TRP A 329 18.00 -2.38 -1.53
CA TRP A 329 18.97 -2.50 -0.46
C TRP A 329 20.36 -2.65 -1.09
N ILE A 330 21.14 -1.58 -1.07
CA ILE A 330 22.44 -1.53 -1.77
C ILE A 330 23.38 -2.61 -1.24
N GLY A 331 24.05 -3.32 -2.15
CA GLY A 331 25.01 -4.35 -1.82
C GLY A 331 24.42 -5.67 -1.29
N LYS A 332 23.07 -5.73 -1.09
CA LYS A 332 22.35 -6.93 -0.64
C LYS A 332 21.36 -7.45 -1.68
N ILE A 333 20.59 -6.56 -2.26
CA ILE A 333 19.63 -6.88 -3.33
C ILE A 333 20.27 -6.57 -4.68
N PRO A 334 20.23 -7.49 -5.67
CA PRO A 334 20.83 -7.24 -6.97
C PRO A 334 20.06 -6.16 -7.73
N SER A 335 20.79 -5.16 -8.24
CA SER A 335 20.23 -4.01 -8.96
C SER A 335 19.60 -4.37 -10.30
N GLY A 336 18.50 -3.71 -10.64
CA GLY A 336 17.83 -3.80 -11.93
C GLY A 336 17.19 -5.17 -12.24
N LYS A 337 16.95 -5.98 -11.21
CA LYS A 337 16.32 -7.29 -11.37
C LYS A 337 14.81 -7.21 -11.25
N VAL A 338 14.18 -8.27 -11.73
CA VAL A 338 12.73 -8.44 -11.71
C VAL A 338 12.42 -9.80 -11.09
N SER A 339 11.49 -9.82 -10.14
CA SER A 339 10.89 -11.04 -9.60
C SER A 339 9.47 -11.22 -10.12
N SER A 340 9.16 -12.41 -10.58
CA SER A 340 7.79 -12.83 -10.93
C SER A 340 7.16 -13.74 -9.88
N GLN A 341 7.80 -13.90 -8.72
CA GLN A 341 7.22 -14.72 -7.65
C GLN A 341 6.03 -14.00 -7.01
N PRO A 342 4.86 -14.65 -6.90
CA PRO A 342 3.69 -14.05 -6.27
C PRO A 342 3.95 -13.76 -4.79
N THR A 343 3.89 -12.48 -4.42
CA THR A 343 4.04 -12.00 -3.04
C THR A 343 2.77 -11.28 -2.60
N VAL A 344 2.52 -11.23 -1.31
CA VAL A 344 1.38 -10.49 -0.75
C VAL A 344 1.82 -9.71 0.48
N ASN A 345 1.18 -8.59 0.77
CA ASN A 345 1.65 -7.65 1.80
C ASN A 345 1.74 -8.23 3.23
N ILE A 346 1.09 -9.35 3.54
CA ILE A 346 1.30 -10.07 4.81
C ILE A 346 2.71 -10.64 4.95
N ASP A 347 3.45 -10.79 3.84
CA ASP A 347 4.81 -11.32 3.82
C ASP A 347 5.84 -10.32 4.38
N PHE A 348 5.50 -9.04 4.41
CA PHE A 348 6.43 -8.03 4.94
C PHE A 348 6.70 -8.21 6.44
N TYR A 349 5.71 -8.61 7.22
CA TYR A 349 5.91 -8.83 8.65
C TYR A 349 7.07 -9.83 8.93
N PRO A 350 7.00 -11.09 8.51
CA PRO A 350 8.10 -12.03 8.74
C PRO A 350 9.38 -11.64 8.02
N THR A 351 9.31 -11.00 6.85
CA THR A 351 10.49 -10.57 6.09
C THR A 351 11.26 -9.47 6.82
N LEU A 352 10.56 -8.45 7.33
CA LEU A 352 11.20 -7.32 8.00
C LEU A 352 11.77 -7.72 9.37
N LEU A 353 11.15 -8.67 10.06
CA LEU A 353 11.74 -9.24 11.27
C LEU A 353 13.00 -10.08 10.96
N GLU A 354 12.98 -10.88 9.88
CA GLU A 354 14.15 -11.64 9.46
C GLU A 354 15.31 -10.69 9.06
N VAL A 355 15.01 -9.61 8.34
CA VAL A 355 15.97 -8.54 8.00
C VAL A 355 16.58 -7.89 9.25
N ALA A 356 15.78 -7.71 10.28
CA ALA A 356 16.21 -7.15 11.56
C ALA A 356 16.86 -8.18 12.48
N GLU A 357 16.97 -9.45 12.06
CA GLU A 357 17.45 -10.59 12.86
C GLU A 357 16.63 -10.83 14.14
N ILE A 358 15.33 -10.51 14.09
CA ILE A 358 14.40 -10.63 15.21
C ILE A 358 13.45 -11.81 14.96
N SER A 359 13.28 -12.65 15.96
CA SER A 359 12.31 -13.75 15.88
C SER A 359 10.88 -13.24 16.11
N PRO A 360 9.89 -13.71 15.33
CA PRO A 360 8.50 -13.36 15.58
C PRO A 360 8.01 -13.91 16.93
N SER A 361 7.04 -13.23 17.52
CA SER A 361 6.42 -13.68 18.76
C SER A 361 5.70 -15.02 18.58
N LYS A 362 5.99 -16.01 19.44
CA LYS A 362 5.29 -17.30 19.45
C LYS A 362 3.80 -17.19 19.76
N LYS A 363 3.37 -16.06 20.35
CA LYS A 363 1.97 -15.80 20.69
C LYS A 363 1.17 -15.23 19.51
N HIS A 364 1.86 -14.83 18.42
CA HIS A 364 1.24 -14.26 17.26
C HIS A 364 1.37 -15.20 16.05
N ARG A 365 0.24 -15.63 15.51
CA ARG A 365 0.20 -16.48 14.33
C ARG A 365 0.39 -15.62 13.09
N LEU A 366 1.39 -15.93 12.29
CA LEU A 366 1.60 -15.33 10.98
C LEU A 366 0.93 -16.16 9.89
N ASP A 367 0.32 -15.50 8.91
CA ASP A 367 -0.15 -16.11 7.66
C ASP A 367 0.83 -15.87 6.52
N GLY A 368 1.66 -14.81 6.62
CA GLY A 368 2.72 -14.48 5.68
C GLY A 368 3.95 -15.37 5.83
N ILE A 369 4.78 -15.36 4.81
CA ILE A 369 6.09 -16.03 4.77
C ILE A 369 7.19 -15.01 4.52
N SER A 370 8.41 -15.25 5.00
CA SER A 370 9.53 -14.40 4.61
C SER A 370 9.88 -14.57 3.14
N ILE A 371 10.05 -13.45 2.46
CA ILE A 371 10.45 -13.36 1.06
C ILE A 371 11.89 -12.81 0.91
N LEU A 372 12.64 -12.69 2.01
CA LEU A 372 14.02 -12.16 2.00
C LEU A 372 14.92 -12.94 1.04
N ARG A 373 14.79 -14.28 1.02
CA ARG A 373 15.55 -15.12 0.08
C ARG A 373 15.27 -14.73 -1.39
N ASN A 374 14.02 -14.36 -1.72
CA ASN A 374 13.69 -13.93 -3.08
C ASN A 374 14.19 -12.49 -3.35
N TRP A 375 14.30 -11.63 -2.33
CA TRP A 375 14.94 -10.33 -2.49
C TRP A 375 16.41 -10.47 -2.89
N ILE A 376 17.14 -11.38 -2.23
CA ILE A 376 18.57 -11.63 -2.48
C ILE A 376 18.78 -12.42 -3.80
N ASN A 377 17.93 -13.39 -4.05
CA ASN A 377 17.94 -14.19 -5.27
C ASN A 377 16.55 -14.18 -5.95
N PRO A 378 16.30 -13.24 -6.88
CA PRO A 378 14.98 -13.02 -7.48
C PRO A 378 14.36 -14.20 -8.21
N THR A 379 15.16 -15.21 -8.56
CA THR A 379 14.69 -16.45 -9.20
C THR A 379 14.32 -17.56 -8.20
N SER A 380 14.61 -17.37 -6.92
CA SER A 380 14.27 -18.38 -5.90
C SER A 380 12.76 -18.49 -5.73
N ARG A 381 12.25 -19.74 -5.72
CA ARG A 381 10.82 -19.98 -5.46
C ARG A 381 10.50 -19.72 -4.00
N LEU A 382 9.29 -19.17 -3.80
CA LEU A 382 8.72 -19.03 -2.47
C LEU A 382 8.12 -20.36 -1.99
N SER A 383 8.05 -20.55 -0.68
CA SER A 383 7.53 -21.78 -0.05
C SER A 383 6.00 -21.81 0.02
N ARG A 384 5.34 -20.90 -0.68
CA ARG A 384 3.88 -20.80 -0.74
C ARG A 384 3.41 -21.06 -2.17
N ASP A 385 2.36 -21.88 -2.29
CA ASP A 385 1.74 -22.21 -3.57
C ASP A 385 0.48 -21.39 -3.85
N GLU A 386 -0.10 -20.75 -2.84
CA GLU A 386 -1.42 -20.12 -2.93
C GLU A 386 -1.51 -18.80 -2.19
N ILE A 387 -2.28 -17.85 -2.76
CA ILE A 387 -2.69 -16.59 -2.12
C ILE A 387 -4.22 -16.54 -2.14
N TYR A 388 -4.80 -15.99 -1.09
CA TYR A 388 -6.24 -15.99 -0.88
C TYR A 388 -6.77 -14.59 -0.60
N TRP A 389 -8.01 -14.35 -1.00
CA TRP A 389 -8.76 -13.12 -0.73
C TRP A 389 -10.16 -13.45 -0.22
N HIS A 390 -10.64 -12.64 0.69
CA HIS A 390 -11.97 -12.73 1.27
C HIS A 390 -12.49 -11.32 1.48
N TYR A 391 -13.55 -10.96 0.75
CA TYR A 391 -14.09 -9.62 0.70
C TYR A 391 -15.64 -9.68 0.74
N PRO A 392 -16.24 -9.94 1.92
CA PRO A 392 -17.68 -9.96 2.09
C PRO A 392 -18.21 -8.52 2.19
N LEU A 393 -19.13 -8.16 1.32
CA LEU A 393 -19.77 -6.86 1.28
C LEU A 393 -21.27 -6.99 1.57
N GLU A 394 -21.84 -6.06 2.32
CA GLU A 394 -23.30 -5.97 2.52
C GLU A 394 -24.01 -5.56 1.22
N LYS A 395 -23.38 -4.66 0.46
CA LYS A 395 -23.86 -4.15 -0.82
C LYS A 395 -22.71 -4.05 -1.80
N PRO A 396 -22.95 -4.18 -3.10
CA PRO A 396 -21.92 -3.91 -4.09
C PRO A 396 -21.29 -2.52 -3.88
N HIS A 397 -19.98 -2.48 -3.95
CA HIS A 397 -19.26 -1.21 -3.82
C HIS A 397 -19.52 -0.33 -5.05
N PHE A 398 -19.63 0.99 -4.88
CA PHE A 398 -19.94 1.93 -5.97
C PHE A 398 -18.87 1.93 -7.09
N LEU A 399 -17.68 1.43 -6.82
CA LEU A 399 -16.62 1.21 -7.80
C LEU A 399 -16.68 -0.19 -8.47
N GLY A 400 -17.78 -0.91 -8.32
CA GLY A 400 -18.02 -2.18 -8.98
C GLY A 400 -17.55 -3.42 -8.22
N GLY A 401 -17.07 -3.27 -6.99
CA GLY A 401 -16.74 -4.42 -6.14
C GLY A 401 -17.99 -5.20 -5.72
N ILE A 402 -17.88 -6.51 -5.74
CA ILE A 402 -18.93 -7.44 -5.30
C ILE A 402 -18.45 -8.29 -4.14
N SER A 403 -19.38 -8.75 -3.32
CA SER A 403 -19.10 -9.68 -2.23
C SER A 403 -18.54 -10.99 -2.77
N GLY A 404 -17.35 -11.40 -2.31
CA GLY A 404 -16.71 -12.58 -2.91
C GLY A 404 -15.42 -13.01 -2.23
N GLY A 405 -14.79 -14.01 -2.84
CA GLY A 405 -13.45 -14.47 -2.47
C GLY A 405 -12.67 -14.91 -3.70
N ALA A 406 -11.36 -14.99 -3.56
CA ALA A 406 -10.49 -15.45 -4.64
C ALA A 406 -9.33 -16.31 -4.12
N ILE A 407 -8.80 -17.13 -5.00
CA ILE A 407 -7.56 -17.90 -4.80
C ILE A 407 -6.69 -17.77 -6.04
N LEU A 408 -5.41 -17.49 -5.84
CA LEU A 408 -4.36 -17.63 -6.84
C LEU A 408 -3.52 -18.87 -6.52
N SER A 409 -3.42 -19.80 -7.44
CA SER A 409 -2.62 -21.03 -7.31
C SER A 409 -1.84 -21.26 -8.59
N GLY A 410 -0.51 -21.09 -8.53
CA GLY A 410 0.32 -21.06 -9.72
C GLY A 410 -0.16 -19.99 -10.71
N ASP A 411 -0.44 -20.39 -11.95
CA ASP A 411 -0.93 -19.50 -13.01
C ASP A 411 -2.46 -19.28 -12.99
N TRP A 412 -3.17 -19.99 -12.10
CA TRP A 412 -4.62 -20.01 -12.10
C TRP A 412 -5.21 -19.17 -11.00
N LYS A 413 -6.17 -18.32 -11.37
CA LYS A 413 -6.95 -17.53 -10.43
C LYS A 413 -8.42 -17.87 -10.54
N LEU A 414 -9.02 -18.19 -9.40
CA LEU A 414 -10.45 -18.39 -9.27
C LEU A 414 -11.04 -17.26 -8.43
N ILE A 415 -12.16 -16.70 -8.88
CA ILE A 415 -12.97 -15.72 -8.15
C ILE A 415 -14.37 -16.32 -7.97
N GLU A 416 -14.91 -16.26 -6.75
CA GLU A 416 -16.30 -16.62 -6.48
C GLU A 416 -17.10 -15.44 -5.96
N SER A 417 -18.32 -15.28 -6.42
CA SER A 417 -19.28 -14.34 -5.87
C SER A 417 -20.12 -15.02 -4.78
N PHE A 418 -20.24 -14.37 -3.62
CA PHE A 418 -21.07 -14.90 -2.52
C PHE A 418 -22.57 -14.70 -2.81
N ASP A 419 -22.91 -13.62 -3.50
CA ASP A 419 -24.31 -13.26 -3.82
C ASP A 419 -24.88 -14.16 -4.92
N THR A 420 -24.17 -14.25 -6.04
CA THR A 420 -24.64 -14.99 -7.23
C THR A 420 -24.22 -16.44 -7.24
N LYS A 421 -23.29 -16.84 -6.37
CA LYS A 421 -22.63 -18.16 -6.34
C LYS A 421 -21.92 -18.53 -7.65
N LYS A 422 -21.71 -17.55 -8.53
CA LYS A 422 -20.94 -17.73 -9.76
C LYS A 422 -19.45 -17.84 -9.45
N VAL A 423 -18.80 -18.63 -10.30
CA VAL A 423 -17.35 -18.85 -10.26
C VAL A 423 -16.75 -18.44 -11.59
N GLU A 424 -15.65 -17.71 -11.53
CA GLU A 424 -14.82 -17.34 -12.67
C GLU A 424 -13.43 -17.94 -12.50
N LEU A 425 -12.84 -18.45 -13.59
CA LEU A 425 -11.54 -19.09 -13.61
C LEU A 425 -10.69 -18.50 -14.75
N TYR A 426 -9.48 -18.05 -14.42
CA TYR A 426 -8.56 -17.42 -15.37
C TYR A 426 -7.17 -18.05 -15.31
N ASN A 427 -6.50 -18.12 -16.46
CA ASN A 427 -5.06 -18.43 -16.52
C ASN A 427 -4.29 -17.11 -16.76
N LEU A 428 -3.71 -16.56 -15.72
CA LEU A 428 -3.10 -15.21 -15.74
C LEU A 428 -1.85 -15.12 -16.64
N THR A 429 -1.16 -16.22 -16.91
CA THR A 429 -0.03 -16.24 -17.84
C THR A 429 -0.48 -16.06 -19.29
N LYS A 430 -1.68 -16.53 -19.63
CA LYS A 430 -2.26 -16.44 -20.98
C LYS A 430 -3.24 -15.29 -21.15
N ASP A 431 -3.88 -14.87 -20.05
CA ASP A 431 -4.94 -13.88 -20.02
C ASP A 431 -4.84 -13.02 -18.75
N ILE A 432 -3.83 -12.14 -18.70
CA ILE A 432 -3.63 -11.22 -17.57
C ILE A 432 -4.80 -10.23 -17.41
N SER A 433 -5.58 -10.04 -18.47
CA SER A 433 -6.74 -9.12 -18.51
C SER A 433 -8.04 -9.78 -18.06
N GLU A 434 -8.01 -11.06 -17.64
CA GLU A 434 -9.18 -11.80 -17.10
C GLU A 434 -10.44 -11.66 -17.98
N LYS A 435 -10.26 -11.80 -19.32
CA LYS A 435 -11.33 -11.66 -20.31
C LYS A 435 -12.08 -12.95 -20.58
N ASN A 436 -11.37 -14.09 -20.47
CA ASN A 436 -11.88 -15.40 -20.89
C ASN A 436 -12.11 -16.27 -19.66
N ASN A 437 -13.36 -16.34 -19.18
CA ASN A 437 -13.72 -17.23 -18.08
C ASN A 437 -13.66 -18.69 -18.52
N LEU A 438 -12.79 -19.48 -17.89
CA LEU A 438 -12.54 -20.88 -18.20
C LEU A 438 -13.22 -21.85 -17.22
N ALA A 439 -14.10 -21.39 -16.34
CA ALA A 439 -14.73 -22.24 -15.32
C ALA A 439 -15.54 -23.40 -15.91
N GLU A 440 -16.24 -23.15 -17.02
CA GLU A 440 -17.05 -24.18 -17.71
C GLU A 440 -16.19 -25.17 -18.52
N THR A 441 -15.05 -24.71 -19.05
CA THR A 441 -14.14 -25.56 -19.84
C THR A 441 -13.17 -26.35 -18.99
N HIS A 442 -12.93 -25.91 -17.73
CA HIS A 442 -12.06 -26.59 -16.75
C HIS A 442 -12.76 -26.86 -15.41
N PRO A 443 -13.92 -27.57 -15.41
CA PRO A 443 -14.79 -27.69 -14.23
C PRO A 443 -14.14 -28.43 -13.06
N ILE A 444 -13.26 -29.39 -13.33
CA ILE A 444 -12.53 -30.15 -12.29
C ILE A 444 -11.57 -29.23 -11.54
N LEU A 445 -10.81 -28.42 -12.28
CA LEU A 445 -9.88 -27.45 -11.69
C LEU A 445 -10.62 -26.37 -10.90
N ALA A 446 -11.71 -25.82 -11.45
CA ALA A 446 -12.54 -24.83 -10.78
C ALA A 446 -13.08 -25.35 -9.44
N LYS A 447 -13.63 -26.57 -9.41
CA LYS A 447 -14.11 -27.22 -8.17
C LYS A 447 -12.97 -27.44 -7.16
N SER A 448 -11.80 -27.87 -7.62
CA SER A 448 -10.65 -28.09 -6.76
C SER A 448 -10.17 -26.78 -6.11
N LEU A 449 -10.03 -25.70 -6.88
CA LEU A 449 -9.63 -24.39 -6.36
C LEU A 449 -10.67 -23.82 -5.39
N GLN A 450 -11.95 -23.94 -5.72
CA GLN A 450 -13.04 -23.51 -4.85
C GLN A 450 -13.03 -24.29 -3.52
N ALA A 451 -12.81 -25.59 -3.54
CA ALA A 451 -12.71 -26.39 -2.32
C ALA A 451 -11.55 -25.93 -1.41
N ARG A 452 -10.38 -25.64 -1.99
CA ARG A 452 -9.21 -25.11 -1.23
C ARG A 452 -9.50 -23.71 -0.66
N LEU A 453 -10.19 -22.85 -1.41
CA LEU A 453 -10.63 -21.53 -0.92
C LEU A 453 -11.59 -21.66 0.26
N ILE A 454 -12.50 -22.63 0.23
CA ILE A 454 -13.43 -22.92 1.35
C ILE A 454 -12.66 -23.43 2.56
N GLU A 455 -11.74 -24.37 2.36
CA GLU A 455 -10.91 -24.92 3.44
C GLU A 455 -10.06 -23.80 4.10
N TRP A 456 -9.41 -22.96 3.29
CA TRP A 456 -8.65 -21.84 3.82
C TRP A 456 -9.54 -20.89 4.66
N ARG A 457 -10.76 -20.55 4.21
CA ARG A 457 -11.69 -19.74 5.00
C ARG A 457 -11.96 -20.34 6.37
N ASN A 458 -12.15 -21.67 6.45
CA ASN A 458 -12.35 -22.34 7.72
C ASN A 458 -11.11 -22.21 8.64
N THR A 459 -9.89 -22.25 8.08
CA THR A 459 -8.65 -22.13 8.86
C THR A 459 -8.40 -20.73 9.41
N VAL A 460 -8.90 -19.70 8.75
CA VAL A 460 -8.78 -18.29 9.18
C VAL A 460 -10.00 -17.77 9.94
N GLY A 461 -11.04 -18.61 10.08
CA GLY A 461 -12.30 -18.22 10.74
C GLY A 461 -13.12 -17.21 9.94
N ALA A 462 -12.95 -17.18 8.60
CA ALA A 462 -13.67 -16.24 7.75
C ALA A 462 -15.17 -16.57 7.65
N THR A 463 -16.01 -15.57 7.87
CA THR A 463 -17.46 -15.65 7.63
C THR A 463 -17.80 -14.95 6.33
N LYS A 464 -18.82 -15.49 5.62
CA LYS A 464 -19.39 -14.82 4.43
C LYS A 464 -20.33 -13.66 4.78
N GLU A 465 -20.64 -13.51 6.05
CA GLU A 465 -21.42 -12.37 6.51
C GLU A 465 -20.58 -11.10 6.39
N PRO A 466 -21.18 -10.02 5.87
CA PRO A 466 -20.49 -8.74 5.78
C PRO A 466 -20.21 -8.18 7.19
N PRO A 467 -19.16 -7.33 7.31
CA PRO A 467 -18.89 -6.65 8.58
C PRO A 467 -20.08 -5.76 8.96
N LYS A 468 -20.45 -5.79 10.22
CA LYS A 468 -21.41 -4.81 10.78
C LYS A 468 -20.68 -3.47 10.94
N HIS A 469 -21.22 -2.43 10.34
CA HIS A 469 -20.70 -1.06 10.41
C HIS A 469 -21.29 -0.28 11.59
#